data_99f49b3ee3527c27078eff6b0fa9d88d
#
_entry.id   99f49b3ee3527c27078eff6b0fa9d88d
#
_cell.length_a   1.000
_cell.length_b   1.000
_cell.length_c   1.000
_cell.angle_alpha   90.00
_cell.angle_beta   90.00
_cell.angle_gamma   90.00
#
_symmetry.space_group_name_H-M   'P 1'
#
loop_
_entity.id
_entity.type
_entity.pdbx_description
1 polymer ?
#
loop_
_entity_poly.entity_id
_entity_poly.type
_entity_poly.pdbx_seq_one_letter_code
_entity_poly.pdbx_strand_id
1 'polypeptide(L)'
;MDAKQAALEKFGALMDEQLARIEKMKAEKDFLDYSTLKPIIIGICGGDGIGPAITHQARRILEVLLQSEIAAGKVELRDIDGLTIERRAAVGKGIPDDTLEELKACHVILKGPTTTPRAGDPWPNVESANVGMRKALDLFANVRPVCIPEQGIDWTFFRENTEGAYTVGGKGFAYNEDLFVDFTITTREGTERIIRSAFEFAKKNGKTRVTAVTKANIIKTTDGQFLKIFYEIAKEYPGIAADDWYIDIMTAKLLDEQRRRDFQVVVLPNLYGDIITDEAAELQGGVGTAGSSNIGKRYAMFEAIHGSAPRMVAEGRDIYADPTSVIRAAGMLLAHIGYTEQAKKLDAALDICTRTEKKVFTTGRSNGATGEQVADYILETIAKL
;
A
#
# COMPACT_ATOMS: atom_id res chain seq x y z
N MET A 1 -32.41 23.46 12.52
CA MET A 1 -32.28 23.12 11.09
C MET A 1 -33.00 21.80 10.88
N ASP A 2 -33.83 21.68 9.84
CA ASP A 2 -34.47 20.41 9.51
C ASP A 2 -33.40 19.36 9.15
N ALA A 3 -33.54 18.12 9.61
CA ALA A 3 -32.60 17.05 9.36
C ALA A 3 -32.31 16.82 7.86
N LYS A 4 -33.35 16.99 7.02
CA LYS A 4 -33.23 16.93 5.56
C LYS A 4 -32.33 18.04 5.02
N GLN A 5 -32.48 19.27 5.53
CA GLN A 5 -31.66 20.40 5.09
C GLN A 5 -30.20 20.21 5.50
N ALA A 6 -29.94 19.73 6.72
CA ALA A 6 -28.60 19.40 7.17
C ALA A 6 -27.92 18.30 6.32
N ALA A 7 -28.69 17.29 5.91
CA ALA A 7 -28.21 16.24 5.00
C ALA A 7 -27.83 16.79 3.61
N LEU A 8 -28.68 17.68 3.05
CA LEU A 8 -28.41 18.31 1.75
C LEU A 8 -27.18 19.22 1.79
N GLU A 9 -26.94 19.95 2.88
CA GLU A 9 -25.75 20.77 3.06
C GLU A 9 -24.49 19.94 3.15
N LYS A 10 -24.49 18.82 3.90
CA LYS A 10 -23.38 17.89 3.96
C LYS A 10 -23.06 17.28 2.59
N PHE A 11 -24.10 16.87 1.85
CA PHE A 11 -23.93 16.35 0.51
C PHE A 11 -23.35 17.40 -0.45
N GLY A 12 -23.87 18.65 -0.42
CA GLY A 12 -23.35 19.77 -1.22
C GLY A 12 -21.87 20.02 -0.94
N ALA A 13 -21.48 20.15 0.33
CA ALA A 13 -20.09 20.34 0.72
C ALA A 13 -19.16 19.19 0.26
N LEU A 14 -19.67 17.95 0.31
CA LEU A 14 -18.93 16.79 -0.21
C LEU A 14 -18.70 16.90 -1.72
N MET A 15 -19.72 17.30 -2.49
CA MET A 15 -19.60 17.49 -3.94
C MET A 15 -18.57 18.59 -4.27
N ASP A 16 -18.61 19.73 -3.60
CA ASP A 16 -17.68 20.83 -3.81
C ASP A 16 -16.23 20.40 -3.55
N GLU A 17 -16.00 19.64 -2.47
CA GLU A 17 -14.68 19.08 -2.15
C GLU A 17 -14.18 18.15 -3.26
N GLN A 18 -15.04 17.27 -3.78
CA GLN A 18 -14.63 16.35 -4.84
C GLN A 18 -14.38 17.05 -6.19
N LEU A 19 -15.16 18.07 -6.52
CA LEU A 19 -14.89 18.90 -7.71
C LEU A 19 -13.55 19.63 -7.60
N ALA A 20 -13.24 20.22 -6.46
CA ALA A 20 -11.94 20.84 -6.21
C ALA A 20 -10.78 19.81 -6.31
N ARG A 21 -10.99 18.59 -5.79
CA ARG A 21 -10.02 17.50 -5.90
C ARG A 21 -9.77 17.10 -7.37
N ILE A 22 -10.81 17.01 -8.18
CA ILE A 22 -10.70 16.69 -9.61
C ILE A 22 -9.83 17.75 -10.32
N GLU A 23 -10.05 19.02 -10.08
CA GLU A 23 -9.24 20.09 -10.69
C GLU A 23 -7.76 20.01 -10.26
N LYS A 24 -7.49 19.68 -9.00
CA LYS A 24 -6.13 19.44 -8.53
C LYS A 24 -5.48 18.25 -9.26
N MET A 25 -6.18 17.12 -9.40
CA MET A 25 -5.67 15.95 -10.13
C MET A 25 -5.36 16.24 -11.59
N LYS A 26 -6.18 17.05 -12.28
CA LYS A 26 -5.95 17.48 -13.66
C LYS A 26 -4.74 18.40 -13.81
N ALA A 27 -4.44 19.20 -12.78
CA ALA A 27 -3.30 20.11 -12.79
C ALA A 27 -1.96 19.38 -12.65
N GLU A 28 -1.92 18.27 -11.93
CA GLU A 28 -0.72 17.46 -11.74
C GLU A 28 -0.59 16.44 -12.88
N LYS A 29 0.34 16.68 -13.84
CA LYS A 29 0.47 15.82 -15.03
C LYS A 29 1.59 14.80 -14.94
N ASP A 30 2.73 15.17 -14.38
CA ASP A 30 3.96 14.39 -14.49
C ASP A 30 4.32 13.66 -13.20
N PHE A 31 4.93 12.48 -13.35
CA PHE A 31 5.54 11.75 -12.24
C PHE A 31 6.91 12.36 -11.93
N LEU A 32 7.30 12.29 -10.65
CA LEU A 32 8.62 12.70 -10.20
C LEU A 32 9.71 11.83 -10.85
N ASP A 33 10.68 12.48 -11.47
CA ASP A 33 11.86 11.80 -12.01
C ASP A 33 12.97 11.76 -10.94
N TYR A 34 13.12 10.60 -10.31
CA TYR A 34 14.12 10.38 -9.26
C TYR A 34 15.56 10.55 -9.73
N SER A 35 15.85 10.38 -11.03
CA SER A 35 17.20 10.55 -11.60
C SER A 35 17.70 11.98 -11.51
N THR A 36 16.79 12.95 -11.37
CA THR A 36 17.11 14.38 -11.28
C THR A 36 17.39 14.85 -9.85
N LEU A 37 17.12 14.03 -8.85
CA LEU A 37 17.21 14.40 -7.43
C LEU A 37 18.61 14.14 -6.86
N LYS A 38 19.08 15.08 -6.01
CA LYS A 38 20.34 14.95 -5.24
C LYS A 38 20.23 15.74 -3.93
N PRO A 39 20.05 15.05 -2.79
CA PRO A 39 19.82 13.61 -2.63
C PRO A 39 18.39 13.20 -2.95
N ILE A 40 18.17 11.88 -3.19
CA ILE A 40 16.88 11.26 -2.99
C ILE A 40 16.71 11.09 -1.48
N ILE A 41 15.66 11.67 -0.90
CA ILE A 41 15.40 11.57 0.55
C ILE A 41 14.39 10.46 0.80
N ILE A 42 14.82 9.46 1.58
CA ILE A 42 14.00 8.33 2.01
C ILE A 42 13.62 8.55 3.47
N GLY A 43 12.34 8.83 3.75
CA GLY A 43 11.81 8.93 5.10
C GLY A 43 11.62 7.53 5.70
N ILE A 44 12.12 7.30 6.91
CA ILE A 44 11.98 6.04 7.64
C ILE A 44 11.05 6.27 8.84
N CYS A 45 9.87 5.65 8.80
CA CYS A 45 8.85 5.79 9.85
C CYS A 45 8.70 4.46 10.58
N GLY A 46 9.07 4.38 11.85
CA GLY A 46 8.89 3.17 12.68
C GLY A 46 7.41 2.82 12.88
N GLY A 47 6.57 3.81 13.12
CA GLY A 47 5.16 3.60 13.42
C GLY A 47 4.92 3.05 14.83
N ASP A 48 3.96 2.13 14.97
CA ASP A 48 3.49 1.61 16.24
C ASP A 48 3.81 0.12 16.44
N GLY A 49 3.76 -0.32 17.68
CA GLY A 49 3.83 -1.73 18.03
C GLY A 49 5.16 -2.38 17.62
N ILE A 50 5.11 -3.43 16.81
CA ILE A 50 6.31 -4.10 16.28
C ILE A 50 7.02 -3.27 15.20
N GLY A 51 6.39 -2.20 14.73
CA GLY A 51 6.89 -1.36 13.64
C GLY A 51 8.32 -0.89 13.80
N PRO A 52 8.73 -0.26 14.92
CA PRO A 52 10.12 0.16 15.13
C PRO A 52 11.13 -0.98 15.01
N ALA A 53 10.82 -2.16 15.59
CA ALA A 53 11.71 -3.32 15.55
C ALA A 53 11.94 -3.82 14.11
N ILE A 54 10.88 -3.99 13.33
CA ILE A 54 10.99 -4.50 11.95
C ILE A 54 11.55 -3.46 10.97
N THR A 55 11.17 -2.18 11.12
CA THR A 55 11.64 -1.10 10.24
C THR A 55 13.11 -0.82 10.44
N HIS A 56 13.61 -0.96 11.67
CA HIS A 56 15.05 -0.87 11.95
C HIS A 56 15.84 -1.92 11.14
N GLN A 57 15.34 -3.15 11.03
CA GLN A 57 16.00 -4.19 10.24
C GLN A 57 16.01 -3.87 8.73
N ALA A 58 14.89 -3.36 8.20
CA ALA A 58 14.85 -2.92 6.82
C ALA A 58 15.78 -1.74 6.53
N ARG A 59 15.91 -0.78 7.49
CA ARG A 59 16.87 0.31 7.42
C ARG A 59 18.31 -0.21 7.31
N ARG A 60 18.72 -1.17 8.16
CA ARG A 60 20.08 -1.78 8.11
C ARG A 60 20.40 -2.35 6.73
N ILE A 61 19.42 -2.99 6.10
CA ILE A 61 19.58 -3.55 4.75
C ILE A 61 19.72 -2.44 3.70
N LEU A 62 18.91 -1.37 3.78
CA LEU A 62 19.04 -0.21 2.91
C LEU A 62 20.40 0.47 3.05
N GLU A 63 20.93 0.62 4.28
CA GLU A 63 22.24 1.20 4.56
C GLU A 63 23.37 0.40 3.88
N VAL A 64 23.30 -0.92 3.88
CA VAL A 64 24.28 -1.77 3.18
C VAL A 64 24.14 -1.68 1.68
N LEU A 65 22.92 -1.79 1.15
CA LEU A 65 22.67 -1.79 -0.31
C LEU A 65 22.91 -0.42 -0.96
N LEU A 66 22.77 0.67 -0.22
CA LEU A 66 22.94 2.04 -0.69
C LEU A 66 24.19 2.73 -0.10
N GLN A 67 25.14 1.95 0.46
CA GLN A 67 26.30 2.50 1.16
C GLN A 67 27.09 3.51 0.32
N SER A 68 27.35 3.19 -0.95
CA SER A 68 28.07 4.07 -1.86
C SER A 68 27.28 5.33 -2.23
N GLU A 69 25.99 5.22 -2.40
CA GLU A 69 25.08 6.31 -2.73
C GLU A 69 24.89 7.28 -1.56
N ILE A 70 24.81 6.75 -0.35
CA ILE A 70 24.74 7.54 0.88
C ILE A 70 26.06 8.28 1.10
N ALA A 71 27.19 7.60 0.98
CA ALA A 71 28.52 8.21 1.10
C ALA A 71 28.78 9.30 0.03
N ALA A 72 28.21 9.14 -1.16
CA ALA A 72 28.28 10.12 -2.25
C ALA A 72 27.26 11.26 -2.15
N GLY A 73 26.41 11.29 -1.11
CA GLY A 73 25.35 12.30 -0.94
C GLY A 73 24.24 12.24 -1.99
N LYS A 74 24.05 11.08 -2.64
CA LYS A 74 22.99 10.86 -3.62
C LYS A 74 21.70 10.38 -2.98
N VAL A 75 21.79 9.73 -1.81
CA VAL A 75 20.67 9.24 -1.02
C VAL A 75 20.84 9.69 0.42
N GLU A 76 19.74 10.08 1.04
CA GLU A 76 19.65 10.39 2.48
C GLU A 76 18.57 9.53 3.12
N LEU A 77 18.87 8.87 4.23
CA LEU A 77 17.89 8.19 5.08
C LEU A 77 17.54 9.12 6.25
N ARG A 78 16.27 9.49 6.35
CA ARG A 78 15.77 10.45 7.35
C ARG A 78 14.75 9.79 8.26
N ASP A 79 15.01 9.79 9.57
CA ASP A 79 14.05 9.27 10.55
C ASP A 79 12.89 10.25 10.73
N ILE A 80 11.66 9.69 10.83
CA ILE A 80 10.42 10.44 11.09
C ILE A 80 9.68 9.75 12.24
N ASP A 81 9.66 10.37 13.41
CA ASP A 81 9.16 9.78 14.65
C ASP A 81 7.72 10.18 15.01
N GLY A 82 7.10 11.06 14.22
CA GLY A 82 5.82 11.71 14.55
C GLY A 82 4.56 10.85 14.38
N LEU A 83 4.65 9.61 13.90
CA LEU A 83 3.47 8.78 13.57
C LEU A 83 3.04 7.81 14.67
N THR A 84 3.61 7.89 15.88
CA THR A 84 3.18 7.01 16.98
C THR A 84 1.77 7.35 17.45
N ILE A 85 1.04 6.34 17.98
CA ILE A 85 -0.33 6.53 18.45
C ILE A 85 -0.39 7.53 19.61
N GLU A 86 0.62 7.54 20.48
CA GLU A 86 0.74 8.48 21.60
C GLU A 86 0.75 9.93 21.10
N ARG A 87 1.59 10.24 20.10
CA ARG A 87 1.69 11.59 19.54
C ARG A 87 0.42 11.99 18.79
N ARG A 88 -0.11 11.09 17.96
CA ARG A 88 -1.36 11.33 17.21
C ARG A 88 -2.55 11.57 18.13
N ALA A 89 -2.67 10.78 19.20
CA ALA A 89 -3.70 10.93 20.23
C ALA A 89 -3.56 12.24 20.98
N ALA A 90 -2.34 12.65 21.36
CA ALA A 90 -2.07 13.89 22.08
C ALA A 90 -2.49 15.15 21.29
N VAL A 91 -2.36 15.13 19.96
CA VAL A 91 -2.77 16.25 19.10
C VAL A 91 -4.17 16.08 18.49
N GLY A 92 -4.82 14.92 18.68
CA GLY A 92 -6.16 14.63 18.16
C GLY A 92 -6.22 14.53 16.62
N LYS A 93 -5.12 14.17 15.96
CA LYS A 93 -5.02 14.09 14.50
C LYS A 93 -4.48 12.73 14.05
N GLY A 94 -4.92 12.26 12.87
CA GLY A 94 -4.35 11.07 12.22
C GLY A 94 -2.88 11.26 11.85
N ILE A 95 -2.48 12.47 11.48
CA ILE A 95 -1.08 12.88 11.25
C ILE A 95 -0.89 14.27 11.88
N PRO A 96 0.08 14.48 12.78
CA PRO A 96 0.45 15.81 13.26
C PRO A 96 0.94 16.70 12.10
N ASP A 97 0.67 18.00 12.15
CA ASP A 97 0.98 18.91 11.03
C ASP A 97 2.48 19.00 10.73
N ASP A 98 3.31 19.06 11.76
CA ASP A 98 4.77 19.06 11.65
C ASP A 98 5.29 17.76 11.03
N THR A 99 4.75 16.62 11.46
CA THR A 99 5.08 15.31 10.87
C THR A 99 4.66 15.23 9.40
N LEU A 100 3.53 15.82 9.03
CA LEU A 100 3.11 15.87 7.63
C LEU A 100 4.10 16.70 6.77
N GLU A 101 4.63 17.81 7.30
CA GLU A 101 5.63 18.60 6.60
C GLU A 101 6.97 17.85 6.48
N GLU A 102 7.38 17.11 7.52
CA GLU A 102 8.56 16.22 7.45
C GLU A 102 8.39 15.14 6.36
N LEU A 103 7.20 14.50 6.28
CA LEU A 103 6.87 13.52 5.25
C LEU A 103 6.91 14.13 3.84
N LYS A 104 6.37 15.34 3.67
CA LYS A 104 6.41 16.07 2.39
C LYS A 104 7.82 16.52 1.98
N ALA A 105 8.73 16.64 2.93
CA ALA A 105 10.14 16.91 2.64
C ALA A 105 10.91 15.68 2.16
N CYS A 106 10.31 14.49 2.24
CA CYS A 106 10.85 13.25 1.69
C CYS A 106 10.27 12.99 0.29
N HIS A 107 11.00 12.23 -0.54
CA HIS A 107 10.55 11.83 -1.86
C HIS A 107 9.85 10.46 -1.84
N VAL A 108 10.37 9.56 -1.02
CA VAL A 108 9.80 8.24 -0.75
C VAL A 108 9.84 7.94 0.75
N ILE A 109 8.95 7.07 1.20
CA ILE A 109 8.76 6.76 2.62
C ILE A 109 8.74 5.25 2.79
N LEU A 110 9.58 4.72 3.68
CA LEU A 110 9.48 3.36 4.20
C LEU A 110 8.80 3.41 5.57
N LYS A 111 7.67 2.73 5.72
CA LYS A 111 6.82 2.88 6.90
C LYS A 111 6.50 1.55 7.55
N GLY A 112 6.71 1.47 8.85
CA GLY A 112 6.17 0.44 9.72
C GLY A 112 4.64 0.59 9.93
N PRO A 113 3.97 -0.41 10.49
CA PRO A 113 2.54 -0.37 10.74
C PRO A 113 2.15 0.72 11.75
N THR A 114 0.92 1.24 11.64
CA THR A 114 0.35 2.21 12.57
C THR A 114 -0.95 1.68 13.17
N THR A 115 -1.20 2.00 14.45
CA THR A 115 -2.41 1.61 15.16
C THR A 115 -3.55 2.58 14.85
N THR A 116 -4.71 2.07 14.48
CA THR A 116 -5.96 2.85 14.43
C THR A 116 -6.82 2.46 15.63
N PRO A 117 -7.14 3.39 16.55
CA PRO A 117 -7.92 3.09 17.75
C PRO A 117 -9.31 2.55 17.44
N ARG A 118 -9.79 1.64 18.27
CA ARG A 118 -11.14 1.09 18.24
C ARG A 118 -11.92 1.51 19.47
N ALA A 119 -13.23 1.33 19.44
CA ALA A 119 -14.06 1.53 20.63
C ALA A 119 -13.58 0.61 21.76
N GLY A 120 -13.27 1.18 22.93
CA GLY A 120 -12.74 0.46 24.09
C GLY A 120 -11.22 0.48 24.25
N ASP A 121 -10.48 0.96 23.26
CA ASP A 121 -9.03 1.19 23.39
C ASP A 121 -8.75 2.38 24.32
N PRO A 122 -7.57 2.46 24.95
CA PRO A 122 -7.21 3.58 25.84
C PRO A 122 -7.00 4.91 25.12
N TRP A 123 -6.97 4.90 23.80
CA TRP A 123 -6.71 6.05 22.94
C TRP A 123 -8.00 6.70 22.43
N PRO A 124 -8.03 8.03 22.26
CA PRO A 124 -9.15 8.70 21.61
C PRO A 124 -9.29 8.22 20.15
N ASN A 125 -10.52 8.29 19.64
CA ASN A 125 -10.77 7.96 18.23
C ASN A 125 -10.11 9.02 17.33
N VAL A 126 -8.97 8.68 16.74
CA VAL A 126 -8.26 9.49 15.75
C VAL A 126 -8.31 8.82 14.37
N GLU A 127 -8.27 9.61 13.31
CA GLU A 127 -8.24 9.11 11.95
C GLU A 127 -7.04 8.17 11.72
N SER A 128 -7.22 7.19 10.86
CA SER A 128 -6.13 6.30 10.44
C SER A 128 -4.99 7.10 9.80
N ALA A 129 -3.77 6.95 10.33
CA ALA A 129 -2.57 7.56 9.74
C ALA A 129 -2.37 7.13 8.28
N ASN A 130 -2.65 5.85 7.95
CA ASN A 130 -2.55 5.34 6.58
C ASN A 130 -3.51 6.06 5.64
N VAL A 131 -4.78 6.20 6.02
CA VAL A 131 -5.79 6.92 5.22
C VAL A 131 -5.40 8.40 5.07
N GLY A 132 -4.96 9.02 6.16
CA GLY A 132 -4.47 10.41 6.15
C GLY A 132 -3.30 10.62 5.20
N MET A 133 -2.27 9.75 5.26
CA MET A 133 -1.10 9.83 4.36
C MET A 133 -1.48 9.62 2.89
N ARG A 134 -2.31 8.63 2.58
CA ARG A 134 -2.78 8.36 1.21
C ARG A 134 -3.49 9.57 0.60
N LYS A 135 -4.32 10.25 1.39
CA LYS A 135 -5.00 11.50 0.97
C LYS A 135 -4.04 12.68 0.86
N ALA A 136 -3.25 12.95 1.91
CA ALA A 136 -2.39 14.14 1.98
C ALA A 136 -1.26 14.14 0.95
N LEU A 137 -0.73 12.96 0.60
CA LEU A 137 0.36 12.76 -0.37
C LEU A 137 -0.17 12.28 -1.74
N ASP A 138 -1.48 12.20 -1.93
CA ASP A 138 -2.16 11.68 -3.14
C ASP A 138 -1.58 10.35 -3.64
N LEU A 139 -1.45 9.37 -2.75
CA LEU A 139 -0.93 8.03 -3.04
C LEU A 139 -2.04 7.17 -3.63
N PHE A 140 -2.36 7.35 -4.89
CA PHE A 140 -3.56 6.81 -5.53
C PHE A 140 -3.50 5.34 -5.90
N ALA A 141 -2.30 4.77 -6.11
CA ALA A 141 -2.14 3.38 -6.50
C ALA A 141 -1.53 2.55 -5.36
N ASN A 142 -2.33 1.70 -4.73
CA ASN A 142 -1.78 0.68 -3.84
C ASN A 142 -1.45 -0.57 -4.69
N VAL A 143 -0.16 -0.90 -4.76
CA VAL A 143 0.36 -2.00 -5.59
C VAL A 143 0.82 -3.12 -4.69
N ARG A 144 0.23 -4.30 -4.87
CA ARG A 144 0.49 -5.50 -4.06
C ARG A 144 0.84 -6.69 -4.97
N PRO A 145 2.12 -7.08 -5.07
CA PRO A 145 2.51 -8.29 -5.78
C PRO A 145 2.28 -9.54 -4.92
N VAL A 146 1.84 -10.61 -5.55
CA VAL A 146 1.70 -11.95 -4.96
C VAL A 146 2.35 -12.95 -5.90
N CYS A 147 3.40 -13.63 -5.44
CA CYS A 147 4.19 -14.53 -6.26
C CYS A 147 4.37 -15.88 -5.56
N ILE A 148 3.81 -16.94 -6.18
CA ILE A 148 3.90 -18.32 -5.72
C ILE A 148 4.28 -19.20 -6.94
N PRO A 149 5.57 -19.24 -7.33
CA PRO A 149 5.99 -19.88 -8.58
C PRO A 149 5.61 -21.34 -8.69
N GLU A 150 5.67 -22.08 -7.59
CA GLU A 150 5.29 -23.49 -7.50
C GLU A 150 3.81 -23.75 -7.78
N GLN A 151 2.97 -22.73 -7.66
CA GLN A 151 1.54 -22.77 -8.00
C GLN A 151 1.23 -22.09 -9.34
N GLY A 152 2.22 -21.52 -10.02
CA GLY A 152 2.06 -20.74 -11.23
C GLY A 152 1.37 -19.40 -11.00
N ILE A 153 1.50 -18.83 -9.80
CA ILE A 153 0.92 -17.54 -9.42
C ILE A 153 1.98 -16.45 -9.51
N ASP A 154 1.68 -15.42 -10.29
CA ASP A 154 2.47 -14.20 -10.40
C ASP A 154 1.52 -13.03 -10.70
N TRP A 155 0.81 -12.59 -9.64
CA TRP A 155 -0.19 -11.54 -9.69
C TRP A 155 0.39 -10.21 -9.21
N THR A 156 -0.13 -9.12 -9.77
CA THR A 156 0.08 -7.78 -9.22
C THR A 156 -1.26 -7.06 -9.20
N PHE A 157 -1.69 -6.71 -8.01
CA PHE A 157 -2.94 -5.96 -7.78
C PHE A 157 -2.68 -4.47 -7.78
N PHE A 158 -3.49 -3.73 -8.53
CA PHE A 158 -3.56 -2.27 -8.56
C PHE A 158 -4.88 -1.84 -7.93
N ARG A 159 -4.86 -1.59 -6.63
CA ARG A 159 -5.99 -1.08 -5.87
C ARG A 159 -6.02 0.44 -5.97
N GLU A 160 -7.12 1.02 -6.45
CA GLU A 160 -7.35 2.44 -6.27
C GLU A 160 -7.38 2.75 -4.77
N ASN A 161 -6.72 3.81 -4.33
CA ASN A 161 -6.38 3.99 -2.92
C ASN A 161 -6.93 5.31 -2.32
N THR A 162 -7.48 6.19 -3.13
CA THR A 162 -7.91 7.54 -2.76
C THR A 162 -9.38 7.83 -3.07
N GLU A 163 -10.14 6.85 -3.51
CA GLU A 163 -11.57 6.95 -3.84
C GLU A 163 -12.43 5.91 -3.11
N GLY A 164 -13.68 5.78 -3.52
CA GLY A 164 -14.64 4.86 -2.93
C GLY A 164 -15.11 5.31 -1.55
N ALA A 165 -15.57 4.35 -0.75
CA ALA A 165 -16.03 4.59 0.62
C ALA A 165 -14.91 5.10 1.56
N TYR A 166 -13.65 4.76 1.29
CA TYR A 166 -12.51 5.21 2.10
C TYR A 166 -12.26 6.72 2.04
N THR A 167 -12.54 7.37 0.90
CA THR A 167 -12.39 8.82 0.77
C THR A 167 -13.41 9.58 1.59
N VAL A 168 -14.62 9.07 1.64
CA VAL A 168 -15.76 9.71 2.28
C VAL A 168 -16.19 9.03 3.58
N GLY A 169 -15.43 8.04 4.03
CA GLY A 169 -15.66 7.39 5.32
C GLY A 169 -15.71 8.42 6.45
N GLY A 170 -16.73 8.33 7.28
CA GLY A 170 -17.01 9.32 8.33
C GLY A 170 -17.67 10.62 7.85
N LYS A 171 -17.92 10.80 6.55
CA LYS A 171 -18.69 11.94 5.99
C LYS A 171 -20.16 11.60 5.77
N GLY A 172 -20.58 10.39 6.04
CA GLY A 172 -21.97 9.98 6.10
C GLY A 172 -22.73 10.68 7.23
N PHE A 173 -23.99 10.41 7.34
CA PHE A 173 -24.85 10.97 8.38
C PHE A 173 -25.94 9.99 8.84
N ALA A 174 -26.29 10.08 10.12
CA ALA A 174 -27.53 9.53 10.64
C ALA A 174 -28.62 10.56 10.37
N TYR A 175 -29.64 10.20 9.58
CA TYR A 175 -30.81 11.05 9.36
C TYR A 175 -31.72 11.04 10.59
N ASN A 176 -31.91 9.87 11.17
CA ASN A 176 -32.59 9.62 12.45
C ASN A 176 -32.06 8.30 13.04
N GLU A 177 -32.72 7.73 14.02
CA GLU A 177 -32.35 6.47 14.66
C GLU A 177 -32.49 5.23 13.73
N ASP A 178 -33.25 5.36 12.64
CA ASP A 178 -33.59 4.26 11.73
C ASP A 178 -32.84 4.33 10.39
N LEU A 179 -32.25 5.50 10.01
CA LEU A 179 -31.68 5.73 8.69
C LEU A 179 -30.26 6.31 8.76
N PHE A 180 -29.31 5.53 8.27
CA PHE A 180 -27.90 5.87 8.18
C PHE A 180 -27.48 5.86 6.71
N VAL A 181 -26.69 6.86 6.30
CA VAL A 181 -26.26 7.02 4.92
C VAL A 181 -24.75 7.22 4.87
N ASP A 182 -24.08 6.42 4.03
CA ASP A 182 -22.69 6.64 3.61
C ASP A 182 -22.62 6.85 2.10
N PHE A 183 -21.49 7.37 1.63
CA PHE A 183 -21.24 7.65 0.23
C PHE A 183 -20.10 6.79 -0.31
N THR A 184 -20.14 6.53 -1.61
CA THR A 184 -19.02 6.05 -2.39
C THR A 184 -18.80 6.96 -3.59
N ILE A 185 -17.55 7.27 -3.89
CA ILE A 185 -17.18 8.23 -4.94
C ILE A 185 -16.21 7.56 -5.90
N THR A 186 -16.44 7.77 -7.19
CA THR A 186 -15.56 7.39 -8.28
C THR A 186 -15.47 8.59 -9.23
N THR A 187 -14.25 9.03 -9.53
CA THR A 187 -14.01 10.11 -10.51
C THR A 187 -13.37 9.53 -11.76
N ARG A 188 -13.54 10.22 -12.91
CA ARG A 188 -12.85 9.83 -14.14
C ARG A 188 -11.35 9.87 -13.99
N GLU A 189 -10.81 10.98 -13.45
CA GLU A 189 -9.37 11.17 -13.27
C GLU A 189 -8.74 10.11 -12.34
N GLY A 190 -9.39 9.81 -11.21
CA GLY A 190 -8.93 8.78 -10.28
C GLY A 190 -8.95 7.38 -10.91
N THR A 191 -10.00 7.07 -11.66
CA THR A 191 -10.15 5.79 -12.37
C THR A 191 -9.14 5.65 -13.51
N GLU A 192 -8.97 6.68 -14.34
CA GLU A 192 -8.03 6.63 -15.46
C GLU A 192 -6.59 6.40 -14.97
N ARG A 193 -6.16 7.13 -13.95
CA ARG A 193 -4.77 7.03 -13.46
C ARG A 193 -4.43 5.65 -12.89
N ILE A 194 -5.34 4.99 -12.16
CA ILE A 194 -5.08 3.64 -11.63
C ILE A 194 -5.09 2.59 -12.73
N ILE A 195 -6.00 2.69 -13.70
CA ILE A 195 -6.08 1.77 -14.82
C ILE A 195 -4.86 1.91 -15.72
N ARG A 196 -4.46 3.14 -16.06
CA ARG A 196 -3.22 3.38 -16.82
C ARG A 196 -1.99 2.83 -16.11
N SER A 197 -1.87 3.01 -14.80
CA SER A 197 -0.77 2.45 -14.02
C SER A 197 -0.71 0.92 -14.13
N ALA A 198 -1.85 0.23 -14.13
CA ALA A 198 -1.91 -1.22 -14.30
C ALA A 198 -1.47 -1.65 -15.71
N PHE A 199 -1.93 -0.97 -16.77
CA PHE A 199 -1.52 -1.27 -18.15
C PHE A 199 -0.04 -0.94 -18.42
N GLU A 200 0.47 0.20 -17.95
CA GLU A 200 1.87 0.56 -18.06
C GLU A 200 2.78 -0.43 -17.32
N PHE A 201 2.37 -0.86 -16.13
CA PHE A 201 3.06 -1.93 -15.42
C PHE A 201 3.07 -3.23 -16.22
N ALA A 202 1.92 -3.65 -16.75
CA ALA A 202 1.82 -4.85 -17.58
C ALA A 202 2.77 -4.78 -18.79
N LYS A 203 2.75 -3.67 -19.51
CA LYS A 203 3.62 -3.41 -20.67
C LYS A 203 5.11 -3.47 -20.28
N LYS A 204 5.50 -2.77 -19.21
CA LYS A 204 6.90 -2.70 -18.75
C LYS A 204 7.43 -4.05 -18.29
N ASN A 205 6.58 -4.91 -17.71
CA ASN A 205 6.97 -6.19 -17.13
C ASN A 205 6.62 -7.41 -18.00
N GLY A 206 6.28 -7.20 -19.29
CA GLY A 206 5.99 -8.29 -20.22
C GLY A 206 4.73 -9.10 -19.86
N LYS A 207 3.82 -8.53 -19.07
CA LYS A 207 2.52 -9.13 -18.77
C LYS A 207 1.58 -8.97 -19.95
N THR A 208 0.79 -9.98 -20.22
CA THR A 208 -0.08 -10.04 -21.40
C THR A 208 -1.56 -9.86 -21.12
N ARG A 209 -1.94 -9.73 -19.84
CA ARG A 209 -3.33 -9.59 -19.40
C ARG A 209 -3.48 -8.60 -18.25
N VAL A 210 -4.49 -7.75 -18.36
CA VAL A 210 -5.01 -6.89 -17.28
C VAL A 210 -6.48 -7.21 -17.09
N THR A 211 -6.86 -7.51 -15.84
CA THR A 211 -8.23 -7.87 -15.46
C THR A 211 -8.81 -6.79 -14.56
N ALA A 212 -9.95 -6.21 -14.94
CA ALA A 212 -10.72 -5.33 -14.06
C ALA A 212 -11.62 -6.14 -13.12
N VAL A 213 -11.69 -5.74 -11.85
CA VAL A 213 -12.58 -6.40 -10.88
C VAL A 213 -13.50 -5.37 -10.25
N THR A 214 -14.81 -5.55 -10.45
CA THR A 214 -15.86 -4.60 -10.02
C THR A 214 -17.12 -5.33 -9.55
N LYS A 215 -18.13 -4.58 -9.13
CA LYS A 215 -19.51 -5.09 -8.95
C LYS A 215 -20.49 -4.34 -9.88
N ALA A 216 -20.08 -4.05 -11.11
CA ALA A 216 -20.80 -3.22 -12.08
C ALA A 216 -22.21 -3.75 -12.45
N ASN A 217 -22.47 -5.06 -12.26
CA ASN A 217 -23.81 -5.62 -12.45
C ASN A 217 -24.83 -5.13 -11.41
N ILE A 218 -24.38 -4.67 -10.23
CA ILE A 218 -25.21 -4.15 -9.14
C ILE A 218 -24.98 -2.64 -8.97
N ILE A 219 -23.73 -2.23 -8.83
CA ILE A 219 -23.34 -0.82 -8.58
C ILE A 219 -23.16 -0.13 -9.94
N LYS A 220 -24.29 0.29 -10.52
CA LYS A 220 -24.36 0.75 -11.92
C LYS A 220 -23.58 2.04 -12.20
N THR A 221 -23.58 2.98 -11.25
CA THR A 221 -23.00 4.32 -11.48
C THR A 221 -21.50 4.33 -11.27
N THR A 222 -21.01 3.99 -10.09
CA THR A 222 -19.57 4.08 -9.78
C THR A 222 -18.78 2.95 -10.43
N ASP A 223 -19.12 1.70 -10.16
CA ASP A 223 -18.41 0.55 -10.72
C ASP A 223 -18.67 0.40 -12.23
N GLY A 224 -19.89 0.70 -12.69
CA GLY A 224 -20.18 0.73 -14.12
C GLY A 224 -19.35 1.76 -14.88
N GLN A 225 -19.10 2.93 -14.28
CA GLN A 225 -18.21 3.93 -14.86
C GLN A 225 -16.74 3.49 -14.81
N PHE A 226 -16.30 2.86 -13.73
CA PHE A 226 -14.95 2.28 -13.63
C PHE A 226 -14.71 1.27 -14.76
N LEU A 227 -15.63 0.34 -14.96
CA LEU A 227 -15.52 -0.67 -16.01
C LEU A 227 -15.55 -0.08 -17.43
N LYS A 228 -16.38 0.94 -17.65
CA LYS A 228 -16.42 1.65 -18.94
C LYS A 228 -15.08 2.31 -19.25
N ILE A 229 -14.51 3.03 -18.31
CA ILE A 229 -13.19 3.69 -18.46
C ILE A 229 -12.10 2.65 -18.66
N PHE A 230 -12.17 1.50 -17.98
CA PHE A 230 -11.24 0.41 -18.19
C PHE A 230 -11.18 -0.03 -19.66
N TYR A 231 -12.31 -0.27 -20.27
CA TYR A 231 -12.34 -0.66 -21.69
C TYR A 231 -12.04 0.49 -22.65
N GLU A 232 -12.26 1.75 -22.26
CA GLU A 232 -11.80 2.90 -23.04
C GLU A 232 -10.27 2.91 -23.13
N ILE A 233 -9.58 2.75 -21.99
CA ILE A 233 -8.11 2.76 -21.88
C ILE A 233 -7.49 1.50 -22.51
N ALA A 234 -8.10 0.33 -22.33
CA ALA A 234 -7.61 -0.93 -22.90
C ALA A 234 -7.36 -0.85 -24.41
N LYS A 235 -8.12 -0.04 -25.14
CA LYS A 235 -7.96 0.18 -26.59
C LYS A 235 -6.60 0.82 -26.94
N GLU A 236 -5.97 1.50 -26.00
CA GLU A 236 -4.65 2.12 -26.17
C GLU A 236 -3.52 1.10 -26.03
N TYR A 237 -3.82 -0.12 -25.55
CA TYR A 237 -2.85 -1.20 -25.30
C TYR A 237 -3.20 -2.49 -26.07
N PRO A 238 -3.23 -2.47 -27.42
CA PRO A 238 -3.74 -3.58 -28.24
C PRO A 238 -2.96 -4.90 -28.07
N GLY A 239 -1.76 -4.87 -27.50
CA GLY A 239 -0.96 -6.05 -27.20
C GLY A 239 -1.23 -6.72 -25.86
N ILE A 240 -2.15 -6.17 -25.05
CA ILE A 240 -2.49 -6.66 -23.72
C ILE A 240 -3.96 -7.05 -23.69
N ALA A 241 -4.26 -8.30 -23.36
CA ALA A 241 -5.63 -8.78 -23.22
C ALA A 241 -6.31 -8.07 -22.03
N ALA A 242 -7.54 -7.60 -22.24
CA ALA A 242 -8.34 -6.94 -21.23
C ALA A 242 -9.64 -7.72 -21.00
N ASP A 243 -9.89 -8.08 -19.76
CA ASP A 243 -11.13 -8.75 -19.34
C ASP A 243 -11.62 -8.22 -18.00
N ASP A 244 -12.82 -8.60 -17.60
CA ASP A 244 -13.40 -8.20 -16.32
C ASP A 244 -14.08 -9.35 -15.59
N TRP A 245 -14.07 -9.24 -14.26
CA TRP A 245 -14.75 -10.18 -13.37
C TRP A 245 -15.51 -9.41 -12.29
N TYR A 246 -16.64 -9.95 -11.84
CA TYR A 246 -17.30 -9.44 -10.65
C TYR A 246 -16.58 -9.93 -9.41
N ILE A 247 -16.48 -9.07 -8.39
CA ILE A 247 -15.69 -9.31 -7.19
C ILE A 247 -16.02 -10.63 -6.47
N ASP A 248 -17.31 -10.98 -6.38
CA ASP A 248 -17.77 -12.20 -5.72
C ASP A 248 -17.28 -13.48 -6.42
N ILE A 249 -17.32 -13.52 -7.75
CA ILE A 249 -16.80 -14.67 -8.48
C ILE A 249 -15.26 -14.63 -8.55
N MET A 250 -14.64 -13.44 -8.56
CA MET A 250 -13.18 -13.32 -8.57
C MET A 250 -12.57 -13.91 -7.30
N THR A 251 -13.12 -13.64 -6.10
CA THR A 251 -12.65 -14.24 -4.85
C THR A 251 -12.66 -15.77 -4.94
N ALA A 252 -13.73 -16.37 -5.45
CA ALA A 252 -13.80 -17.81 -5.65
C ALA A 252 -12.76 -18.33 -6.68
N LYS A 253 -12.44 -17.53 -7.72
CA LYS A 253 -11.52 -17.93 -8.79
C LYS A 253 -10.05 -17.77 -8.45
N LEU A 254 -9.69 -16.95 -7.48
CA LEU A 254 -8.34 -16.95 -6.93
C LEU A 254 -7.99 -18.28 -6.24
N LEU A 255 -8.99 -18.99 -5.69
CA LEU A 255 -8.81 -20.29 -5.07
C LEU A 255 -8.86 -21.45 -6.09
N ASP A 256 -9.41 -21.22 -7.28
CA ASP A 256 -9.54 -22.23 -8.34
C ASP A 256 -8.14 -22.49 -8.99
N GLU A 257 -7.58 -23.68 -8.78
CA GLU A 257 -6.21 -24.01 -9.19
C GLU A 257 -5.95 -23.90 -10.71
N GLN A 258 -6.98 -23.98 -11.53
CA GLN A 258 -6.85 -23.81 -12.97
C GLN A 258 -6.95 -22.33 -13.35
N ARG A 259 -7.98 -21.63 -12.87
CA ARG A 259 -8.27 -20.25 -13.25
C ARG A 259 -7.30 -19.23 -12.65
N ARG A 260 -6.80 -19.44 -11.44
CA ARG A 260 -5.87 -18.52 -10.79
C ARG A 260 -4.59 -18.28 -11.58
N ARG A 261 -4.20 -19.21 -12.47
CA ARG A 261 -3.02 -19.07 -13.35
C ARG A 261 -3.24 -18.13 -14.53
N ASP A 262 -4.49 -17.82 -14.85
CA ASP A 262 -4.84 -16.93 -15.96
C ASP A 262 -4.67 -15.45 -15.59
N PHE A 263 -4.72 -15.11 -14.28
CA PHE A 263 -4.61 -13.74 -13.81
C PHE A 263 -3.15 -13.30 -13.70
N GLN A 264 -2.88 -12.04 -14.08
CA GLN A 264 -1.55 -11.45 -14.04
C GLN A 264 -1.57 -10.08 -13.37
N VAL A 265 -2.20 -9.09 -13.99
CA VAL A 265 -2.39 -7.76 -13.41
C VAL A 265 -3.88 -7.57 -13.17
N VAL A 266 -4.22 -7.18 -11.95
CA VAL A 266 -5.62 -6.99 -11.53
C VAL A 266 -5.81 -5.55 -11.08
N VAL A 267 -6.77 -4.84 -11.67
CA VAL A 267 -7.10 -3.45 -11.29
C VAL A 267 -8.51 -3.36 -10.74
N LEU A 268 -8.70 -2.63 -9.64
CA LEU A 268 -9.96 -2.63 -8.93
C LEU A 268 -10.17 -1.39 -8.04
N PRO A 269 -11.45 -1.05 -7.73
CA PRO A 269 -11.81 -0.05 -6.75
C PRO A 269 -11.26 -0.36 -5.35
N ASN A 270 -11.19 0.67 -4.52
CA ASN A 270 -10.53 0.66 -3.22
C ASN A 270 -10.98 -0.47 -2.30
N LEU A 271 -12.28 -0.57 -1.98
CA LEU A 271 -12.79 -1.53 -1.01
C LEU A 271 -12.55 -2.99 -1.45
N TYR A 272 -12.79 -3.30 -2.71
CA TYR A 272 -12.55 -4.66 -3.23
C TYR A 272 -11.09 -5.01 -3.21
N GLY A 273 -10.22 -4.03 -3.52
CA GLY A 273 -8.77 -4.20 -3.45
C GLY A 273 -8.27 -4.47 -2.04
N ASP A 274 -8.87 -3.85 -1.02
CA ASP A 274 -8.53 -4.11 0.37
C ASP A 274 -8.82 -5.56 0.75
N ILE A 275 -10.01 -6.04 0.40
CA ILE A 275 -10.48 -7.38 0.81
C ILE A 275 -9.73 -8.48 0.05
N ILE A 276 -9.70 -8.41 -1.28
CA ILE A 276 -9.18 -9.52 -2.09
C ILE A 276 -7.66 -9.67 -2.03
N THR A 277 -6.94 -8.57 -1.77
CA THR A 277 -5.48 -8.66 -1.64
C THR A 277 -5.02 -9.29 -0.34
N ASP A 278 -5.81 -9.24 0.71
CA ASP A 278 -5.54 -9.95 1.96
C ASP A 278 -5.77 -11.47 1.78
N GLU A 279 -6.82 -11.86 1.04
CA GLU A 279 -7.02 -13.26 0.61
C GLU A 279 -5.85 -13.75 -0.24
N ALA A 280 -5.42 -12.95 -1.22
CA ALA A 280 -4.29 -13.29 -2.09
C ALA A 280 -2.97 -13.41 -1.31
N ALA A 281 -2.74 -12.56 -0.30
CA ALA A 281 -1.58 -12.65 0.57
C ALA A 281 -1.60 -13.91 1.44
N GLU A 282 -2.77 -14.36 1.89
CA GLU A 282 -2.91 -15.59 2.66
C GLU A 282 -2.48 -16.82 1.85
N LEU A 283 -2.78 -16.86 0.55
CA LEU A 283 -2.28 -17.91 -0.36
C LEU A 283 -0.74 -17.95 -0.44
N GLN A 284 -0.07 -16.81 -0.28
CA GLN A 284 1.39 -16.71 -0.29
C GLN A 284 2.04 -17.12 1.06
N GLY A 285 1.27 -17.36 2.09
CA GLY A 285 1.72 -17.69 3.44
C GLY A 285 1.43 -16.62 4.49
N GLY A 286 0.47 -15.77 4.21
CA GLY A 286 -0.05 -14.73 5.10
C GLY A 286 0.51 -13.34 4.82
N VAL A 287 -0.15 -12.35 5.41
CA VAL A 287 0.17 -10.91 5.25
C VAL A 287 1.59 -10.54 5.68
N GLY A 288 2.25 -11.36 6.50
CA GLY A 288 3.65 -11.16 6.91
C GLY A 288 4.68 -11.38 5.80
N THR A 289 4.29 -11.99 4.67
CA THR A 289 5.22 -12.37 3.59
C THR A 289 5.27 -11.38 2.43
N ALA A 290 4.35 -10.42 2.37
CA ALA A 290 4.20 -9.50 1.25
C ALA A 290 4.53 -8.06 1.64
N GLY A 291 5.17 -7.33 0.72
CA GLY A 291 5.33 -5.88 0.78
C GLY A 291 4.23 -5.18 -0.01
N SER A 292 3.99 -3.93 0.31
CA SER A 292 3.00 -3.08 -0.38
C SER A 292 3.63 -1.74 -0.73
N SER A 293 3.28 -1.20 -1.90
CA SER A 293 3.59 0.18 -2.24
C SER A 293 2.33 1.00 -2.46
N ASN A 294 2.39 2.26 -2.04
CA ASN A 294 1.36 3.27 -2.27
C ASN A 294 2.00 4.37 -3.12
N ILE A 295 1.62 4.47 -4.37
CA ILE A 295 2.28 5.31 -5.37
C ILE A 295 1.40 6.51 -5.71
N GLY A 296 1.99 7.70 -5.64
CA GLY A 296 1.47 8.94 -6.18
C GLY A 296 2.36 9.50 -7.27
N LYS A 297 2.01 10.67 -7.82
CA LYS A 297 2.85 11.32 -8.84
C LYS A 297 4.12 11.92 -8.25
N ARG A 298 4.07 12.45 -7.03
CA ARG A 298 5.18 13.14 -6.37
C ARG A 298 5.80 12.36 -5.23
N TYR A 299 5.02 11.50 -4.59
CA TYR A 299 5.39 10.75 -3.39
C TYR A 299 5.13 9.27 -3.59
N ALA A 300 5.89 8.43 -2.90
CA ALA A 300 5.59 7.02 -2.79
C ALA A 300 5.86 6.53 -1.36
N MET A 301 5.03 5.62 -0.88
CA MET A 301 5.15 5.03 0.45
C MET A 301 5.17 3.50 0.32
N PHE A 302 6.10 2.88 1.01
CA PHE A 302 6.33 1.44 1.01
C PHE A 302 6.15 0.93 2.43
N GLU A 303 5.36 -0.13 2.60
CA GLU A 303 4.98 -0.61 3.93
C GLU A 303 4.74 -2.12 3.96
N ALA A 304 4.81 -2.70 5.16
CA ALA A 304 4.30 -4.04 5.40
C ALA A 304 2.77 -4.06 5.27
N ILE A 305 2.20 -5.18 4.83
CA ILE A 305 0.73 -5.34 4.71
C ILE A 305 0.10 -5.55 6.09
N HIS A 306 0.82 -6.19 7.04
CA HIS A 306 0.29 -6.50 8.38
C HIS A 306 0.18 -5.26 9.30
N GLY A 307 -0.62 -5.39 10.36
CA GLY A 307 -0.81 -4.36 11.38
C GLY A 307 0.30 -4.30 12.42
N SER A 308 0.13 -3.42 13.42
CA SER A 308 1.11 -3.10 14.48
C SER A 308 1.31 -4.18 15.54
N ALA A 309 0.48 -5.22 15.58
CA ALA A 309 0.56 -6.35 16.52
C ALA A 309 0.77 -5.93 18.00
N PRO A 310 -0.07 -5.08 18.60
CA PRO A 310 0.15 -4.51 19.93
C PRO A 310 0.24 -5.59 21.02
N ARG A 311 -0.41 -6.74 20.81
CA ARG A 311 -0.31 -7.87 21.71
C ARG A 311 1.12 -8.45 21.81
N MET A 312 1.85 -8.49 20.69
CA MET A 312 3.25 -8.96 20.71
C MET A 312 4.12 -8.06 21.59
N VAL A 313 3.91 -6.75 21.51
CA VAL A 313 4.64 -5.77 22.35
C VAL A 313 4.27 -5.93 23.82
N ALA A 314 2.97 -6.02 24.14
CA ALA A 314 2.50 -6.21 25.51
C ALA A 314 3.04 -7.52 26.15
N GLU A 315 3.31 -8.53 25.35
CA GLU A 315 3.90 -9.81 25.79
C GLU A 315 5.45 -9.83 25.71
N GLY A 316 6.11 -8.71 25.38
CA GLY A 316 7.57 -8.61 25.25
C GLY A 316 8.15 -9.47 24.13
N ARG A 317 7.39 -9.66 23.04
CA ARG A 317 7.75 -10.54 21.91
C ARG A 317 8.06 -9.79 20.61
N ASP A 318 8.10 -8.49 20.65
CA ASP A 318 8.39 -7.61 19.50
C ASP A 318 9.72 -7.92 18.83
N ILE A 319 10.74 -8.35 19.58
CA ILE A 319 12.02 -8.79 19.04
C ILE A 319 11.92 -10.02 18.13
N TYR A 320 10.86 -10.83 18.27
CA TYR A 320 10.59 -12.01 17.44
C TYR A 320 9.63 -11.68 16.27
N ALA A 321 9.33 -10.41 16.03
CA ALA A 321 8.54 -10.00 14.87
C ALA A 321 9.31 -10.24 13.57
N ASP A 322 8.61 -10.73 12.54
CA ASP A 322 9.21 -11.01 11.24
C ASP A 322 9.39 -9.70 10.44
N PRO A 323 10.62 -9.32 10.08
CA PRO A 323 10.87 -8.12 9.31
C PRO A 323 10.71 -8.33 7.79
N THR A 324 10.44 -9.56 7.33
CA THR A 324 10.48 -9.94 5.91
C THR A 324 9.54 -9.07 5.06
N SER A 325 8.32 -8.78 5.54
CA SER A 325 7.33 -7.97 4.81
C SER A 325 7.85 -6.54 4.56
N VAL A 326 8.37 -5.85 5.56
CA VAL A 326 8.91 -4.50 5.41
C VAL A 326 10.22 -4.49 4.61
N ILE A 327 11.02 -5.56 4.68
CA ILE A 327 12.24 -5.72 3.87
C ILE A 327 11.86 -5.92 2.39
N ARG A 328 10.81 -6.67 2.06
CA ARG A 328 10.26 -6.74 0.70
C ARG A 328 9.77 -5.38 0.22
N ALA A 329 9.10 -4.61 1.08
CA ALA A 329 8.70 -3.24 0.77
C ALA A 329 9.91 -2.34 0.48
N ALA A 330 11.04 -2.52 1.19
CA ALA A 330 12.29 -1.82 0.90
C ALA A 330 12.88 -2.22 -0.47
N GLY A 331 12.75 -3.47 -0.91
CA GLY A 331 13.11 -3.91 -2.26
C GLY A 331 12.26 -3.21 -3.33
N MET A 332 10.94 -3.11 -3.10
CA MET A 332 10.04 -2.35 -3.98
C MET A 332 10.41 -0.86 -4.04
N LEU A 333 10.80 -0.26 -2.91
CA LEU A 333 11.28 1.12 -2.83
C LEU A 333 12.54 1.30 -3.69
N LEU A 334 13.54 0.43 -3.56
CA LEU A 334 14.77 0.48 -4.35
C LEU A 334 14.48 0.43 -5.86
N ALA A 335 13.62 -0.48 -6.28
CA ALA A 335 13.21 -0.58 -7.69
C ALA A 335 12.49 0.68 -8.18
N HIS A 336 11.66 1.29 -7.33
CA HIS A 336 10.90 2.50 -7.64
C HIS A 336 11.78 3.73 -7.86
N ILE A 337 12.81 3.90 -7.04
CA ILE A 337 13.74 5.04 -7.15
C ILE A 337 14.91 4.80 -8.11
N GLY A 338 14.88 3.70 -8.88
CA GLY A 338 15.83 3.41 -9.94
C GLY A 338 17.03 2.54 -9.55
N TYR A 339 17.17 2.11 -8.31
CA TYR A 339 18.23 1.19 -7.86
C TYR A 339 17.84 -0.27 -8.13
N THR A 340 17.61 -0.58 -9.40
CA THR A 340 17.07 -1.87 -9.86
C THR A 340 17.99 -3.05 -9.55
N GLU A 341 19.30 -2.89 -9.63
CA GLU A 341 20.26 -3.97 -9.36
C GLU A 341 20.29 -4.30 -7.85
N GLN A 342 20.24 -3.29 -6.98
CA GLN A 342 20.12 -3.48 -5.54
C GLN A 342 18.79 -4.15 -5.16
N ALA A 343 17.70 -3.77 -5.82
CA ALA A 343 16.40 -4.40 -5.64
C ALA A 343 16.43 -5.89 -6.02
N LYS A 344 16.98 -6.24 -7.19
CA LYS A 344 17.13 -7.63 -7.64
C LYS A 344 17.99 -8.46 -6.70
N LYS A 345 19.07 -7.87 -6.21
CA LYS A 345 19.97 -8.50 -5.25
C LYS A 345 19.26 -8.82 -3.94
N LEU A 346 18.45 -7.88 -3.44
CA LEU A 346 17.63 -8.07 -2.25
C LEU A 346 16.56 -9.14 -2.45
N ASP A 347 15.85 -9.11 -3.58
CA ASP A 347 14.82 -10.10 -3.90
C ASP A 347 15.41 -11.51 -3.98
N ALA A 348 16.58 -11.67 -4.64
CA ALA A 348 17.29 -12.95 -4.70
C ALA A 348 17.70 -13.45 -3.30
N ALA A 349 18.23 -12.57 -2.46
CA ALA A 349 18.58 -12.92 -1.09
C ALA A 349 17.36 -13.34 -0.26
N LEU A 350 16.26 -12.61 -0.39
CA LEU A 350 14.99 -12.94 0.27
C LEU A 350 14.45 -14.30 -0.17
N ASP A 351 14.49 -14.61 -1.47
CA ASP A 351 14.03 -15.90 -1.99
C ASP A 351 14.90 -17.06 -1.49
N ILE A 352 16.21 -16.88 -1.42
CA ILE A 352 17.11 -17.86 -0.80
C ILE A 352 16.74 -18.06 0.68
N CYS A 353 16.65 -16.99 1.45
CA CYS A 353 16.42 -17.05 2.89
C CYS A 353 15.04 -17.58 3.28
N THR A 354 13.99 -17.20 2.53
CA THR A 354 12.59 -17.48 2.93
C THR A 354 11.96 -18.66 2.20
N ARG A 355 12.47 -19.03 1.02
CA ARG A 355 11.89 -20.11 0.19
C ARG A 355 12.82 -21.31 0.04
N THR A 356 14.08 -21.08 -0.28
CA THR A 356 15.00 -22.17 -0.66
C THR A 356 15.70 -22.78 0.54
N GLU A 357 16.45 -21.98 1.31
CA GLU A 357 17.27 -22.49 2.42
C GLU A 357 16.50 -22.56 3.73
N LYS A 358 15.77 -21.52 4.09
CA LYS A 358 14.95 -21.40 5.33
C LYS A 358 15.72 -21.75 6.62
N LYS A 359 17.00 -21.36 6.71
CA LYS A 359 17.86 -21.69 7.85
C LYS A 359 17.52 -20.91 9.11
N VAL A 360 17.07 -19.67 8.95
CA VAL A 360 16.71 -18.76 10.02
C VAL A 360 15.31 -18.21 9.75
N PHE A 361 14.39 -18.43 10.68
CA PHE A 361 13.00 -17.98 10.55
C PHE A 361 12.41 -17.63 11.90
N THR A 362 11.50 -16.68 11.92
CA THR A 362 10.75 -16.30 13.11
C THR A 362 9.57 -17.25 13.36
N THR A 363 9.17 -17.37 14.62
CA THR A 363 7.92 -18.03 15.03
C THR A 363 7.00 -17.07 15.78
N GLY A 364 7.43 -15.81 15.92
CA GLY A 364 6.79 -14.83 16.79
C GLY A 364 6.95 -15.14 18.29
N ARG A 365 7.86 -16.06 18.65
CA ARG A 365 8.12 -16.53 20.01
C ARG A 365 9.59 -16.89 20.20
N SER A 366 10.01 -17.11 21.46
CA SER A 366 11.39 -17.43 21.84
C SER A 366 11.93 -18.78 21.32
N ASN A 367 11.09 -19.60 20.73
CA ASN A 367 11.51 -20.83 20.05
C ASN A 367 11.88 -20.64 18.57
N GLY A 368 11.81 -19.43 18.07
CA GLY A 368 12.26 -19.01 16.73
C GLY A 368 13.37 -17.96 16.81
N ALA A 369 13.84 -17.53 15.64
CA ALA A 369 14.81 -16.47 15.51
C ALA A 369 14.21 -15.10 15.87
N THR A 370 15.08 -14.16 16.26
CA THR A 370 14.70 -12.75 16.34
C THR A 370 14.67 -12.10 14.96
N GLY A 371 13.97 -10.98 14.82
CA GLY A 371 13.98 -10.19 13.59
C GLY A 371 15.37 -9.74 13.17
N GLU A 372 16.25 -9.44 14.14
CA GLU A 372 17.67 -9.12 13.90
C GLU A 372 18.42 -10.29 13.28
N GLN A 373 18.28 -11.51 13.83
CA GLN A 373 18.92 -12.71 13.27
C GLN A 373 18.45 -13.02 11.84
N VAL A 374 17.17 -12.76 11.54
CA VAL A 374 16.67 -12.89 10.16
C VAL A 374 17.32 -11.85 9.24
N ALA A 375 17.42 -10.61 9.68
CA ALA A 375 18.08 -9.56 8.90
C ALA A 375 19.58 -9.84 8.70
N ASP A 376 20.28 -10.34 9.70
CA ASP A 376 21.69 -10.74 9.61
C ASP A 376 21.88 -11.85 8.56
N TYR A 377 21.03 -12.85 8.57
CA TYR A 377 21.05 -13.92 7.57
C TYR A 377 20.80 -13.39 6.14
N ILE A 378 19.88 -12.43 5.97
CA ILE A 378 19.65 -11.78 4.68
C ILE A 378 20.90 -10.98 4.27
N LEU A 379 21.52 -10.20 5.17
CA LEU A 379 22.75 -9.44 4.91
C LEU A 379 23.92 -10.34 4.52
N GLU A 380 24.13 -11.44 5.23
CA GLU A 380 25.14 -12.44 4.88
C GLU A 380 24.91 -13.04 3.49
N THR A 381 23.64 -13.25 3.12
CA THR A 381 23.27 -13.78 1.79
C THR A 381 23.52 -12.72 0.71
N ILE A 382 23.14 -11.46 0.96
CA ILE A 382 23.46 -10.33 0.07
C ILE A 382 24.97 -10.23 -0.19
N ALA A 383 25.80 -10.42 0.83
CA ALA A 383 27.27 -10.33 0.69
C ALA A 383 27.87 -11.45 -0.19
N LYS A 384 27.16 -12.56 -0.38
CA LYS A 384 27.59 -13.72 -1.20
C LYS A 384 27.11 -13.64 -2.66
N LEU A 385 26.11 -12.81 -2.96
CA LEU A 385 25.56 -12.54 -4.29
C LEU A 385 26.35 -11.41 -5.00
#